data_8c23d945544a64bac9a1952428eb2794
#
_entry.id   8c23d945544a64bac9a1952428eb2794
#
_cell.length_a   1.000
_cell.length_b   1.000
_cell.length_c   1.000
_cell.angle_alpha   90.00
_cell.angle_beta   90.00
_cell.angle_gamma   90.00
#
_symmetry.space_group_name_H-M   'P 1'
#
loop_
_entity.id
_entity.type
_entity.pdbx_description
1 polymer ?
#
loop_
_entity_poly.entity_id
_entity_poly.type
_entity_poly.pdbx_seq_one_letter_code
_entity_poly.pdbx_strand_id
1 'polypeptide(L)'
;MNRARMKLVSWNVNGVRSVLKKGLFEVMEAAQADVFCLQETKCHPGDVQHVAWPQGCAPVWNSAQKKGYAGTAMFFRSKPLDVTHGLGVADHDTEGRVITAEFSDWWLVTVYTPNSQRGLTRLDYRVKAWDPAFLKYLKKLEKKKPVVFCGDLNVAHTEIDLTNPRTNRRNAGFTDEERESFTHQIGRASCRERV
;
A
#
# COMPACT_ATOMS: atom_id res chain seq x y z
N MET A 1 8.36 -20.04 -23.69
CA MET A 1 8.38 -18.58 -23.50
C MET A 1 8.84 -18.28 -22.10
N ASN A 2 10.00 -17.64 -21.96
CA ASN A 2 10.55 -17.27 -20.65
C ASN A 2 9.67 -16.12 -20.11
N ARG A 3 8.78 -16.38 -19.16
CA ARG A 3 8.03 -15.30 -18.50
C ARG A 3 9.04 -14.43 -17.78
N ALA A 4 9.22 -13.21 -18.20
CA ALA A 4 10.06 -12.23 -17.51
C ALA A 4 9.60 -12.15 -16.05
N ARG A 5 10.50 -12.42 -15.13
CA ARG A 5 10.23 -12.42 -13.68
C ARG A 5 10.22 -10.97 -13.24
N MET A 6 9.05 -10.45 -12.82
CA MET A 6 8.89 -9.07 -12.36
C MET A 6 9.22 -8.99 -10.86
N LYS A 7 10.07 -8.03 -10.49
CA LYS A 7 10.46 -7.78 -9.11
C LYS A 7 9.69 -6.57 -8.56
N LEU A 8 8.94 -6.79 -7.50
CA LEU A 8 8.17 -5.76 -6.81
C LEU A 8 8.78 -5.48 -5.44
N VAL A 9 8.83 -4.22 -5.04
CA VAL A 9 9.25 -3.80 -3.70
C VAL A 9 8.14 -2.94 -3.10
N SER A 10 7.77 -3.22 -1.86
CA SER A 10 6.84 -2.42 -1.08
C SER A 10 7.52 -1.95 0.21
N TRP A 11 7.43 -0.65 0.53
CA TRP A 11 8.12 -0.07 1.68
C TRP A 11 7.35 1.12 2.27
N ASN A 12 6.97 1.01 3.55
CA ASN A 12 6.52 2.17 4.32
C ASN A 12 7.75 3.01 4.69
N VAL A 13 7.85 4.20 4.14
CA VAL A 13 9.03 5.08 4.27
C VAL A 13 8.91 6.12 5.40
N ASN A 14 7.75 6.21 6.02
CA ASN A 14 7.48 7.17 7.09
C ASN A 14 7.96 8.60 6.74
N GLY A 15 7.66 9.04 5.52
CA GLY A 15 8.02 10.35 4.97
C GLY A 15 9.15 10.30 3.94
N VAL A 16 8.80 10.50 2.67
CA VAL A 16 9.73 10.41 1.54
C VAL A 16 10.88 11.42 1.64
N ARG A 17 10.63 12.63 2.13
CA ARG A 17 11.68 13.66 2.34
C ARG A 17 12.75 13.22 3.35
N SER A 18 12.35 12.42 4.35
CA SER A 18 13.29 11.87 5.33
C SER A 18 14.13 10.75 4.73
N VAL A 19 13.48 9.82 4.01
CA VAL A 19 14.18 8.66 3.47
C VAL A 19 15.07 9.03 2.28
N LEU A 20 14.77 10.10 1.53
CA LEU A 20 15.66 10.65 0.52
C LEU A 20 17.04 11.00 1.09
N LYS A 21 17.07 11.56 2.31
CA LYS A 21 18.33 11.90 3.01
C LYS A 21 19.04 10.68 3.60
N LYS A 22 18.40 9.52 3.60
CA LYS A 22 18.89 8.27 4.22
C LYS A 22 19.18 7.17 3.19
N GLY A 23 19.27 7.53 1.92
CA GLY A 23 19.68 6.58 0.89
C GLY A 23 18.53 5.89 0.16
N LEU A 24 17.39 6.56 -0.07
CA LEU A 24 16.30 5.99 -0.86
C LEU A 24 16.79 5.53 -2.25
N PHE A 25 17.62 6.35 -2.91
CA PHE A 25 18.08 6.05 -4.27
C PHE A 25 19.03 4.86 -4.28
N GLU A 26 19.89 4.75 -3.30
CA GLU A 26 20.82 3.60 -3.13
C GLU A 26 20.02 2.32 -2.93
N VAL A 27 18.94 2.34 -2.14
CA VAL A 27 18.05 1.19 -1.97
C VAL A 27 17.32 0.85 -3.27
N MET A 28 16.80 1.84 -3.99
CA MET A 28 16.12 1.63 -5.27
C MET A 28 17.07 1.05 -6.32
N GLU A 29 18.32 1.55 -6.35
CA GLU A 29 19.34 1.06 -7.26
C GLU A 29 19.78 -0.37 -6.91
N ALA A 30 20.08 -0.65 -5.65
CA ALA A 30 20.47 -1.99 -5.20
C ALA A 30 19.36 -3.02 -5.41
N ALA A 31 18.12 -2.64 -5.21
CA ALA A 31 16.98 -3.55 -5.36
C ALA A 31 16.70 -3.91 -6.82
N GLN A 32 17.04 -3.05 -7.81
CA GLN A 32 16.76 -3.29 -9.24
C GLN A 32 15.32 -3.78 -9.50
N ALA A 33 14.34 -3.21 -8.79
CA ALA A 33 12.95 -3.63 -8.92
C ALA A 33 12.27 -2.99 -10.14
N ASP A 34 11.35 -3.73 -10.75
CA ASP A 34 10.49 -3.24 -11.84
C ASP A 34 9.47 -2.23 -11.37
N VAL A 35 8.97 -2.41 -10.13
CA VAL A 35 8.05 -1.48 -9.48
C VAL A 35 8.41 -1.31 -8.01
N PHE A 36 8.46 -0.04 -7.56
CA PHE A 36 8.54 0.33 -6.15
C PHE A 36 7.22 0.93 -5.70
N CYS A 37 6.69 0.44 -4.60
CA CYS A 37 5.48 0.91 -3.94
C CYS A 37 5.86 1.52 -2.58
N LEU A 38 5.61 2.81 -2.39
CA LEU A 38 5.88 3.49 -1.12
C LEU A 38 4.58 3.84 -0.39
N GLN A 39 4.58 3.65 0.92
CA GLN A 39 3.51 4.04 1.81
C GLN A 39 4.02 5.09 2.81
N GLU A 40 3.13 5.89 3.36
CA GLU A 40 3.44 7.03 4.22
C GLU A 40 4.41 8.02 3.59
N THR A 41 4.15 8.42 2.36
CA THR A 41 5.01 9.41 1.67
C THR A 41 5.02 10.75 2.38
N LYS A 42 3.90 11.15 3.01
CA LYS A 42 3.74 12.43 3.76
C LYS A 42 4.20 13.63 2.95
N CYS A 43 3.97 13.61 1.63
CA CYS A 43 4.54 14.54 0.69
C CYS A 43 3.57 14.81 -0.47
N HIS A 44 3.58 16.03 -0.97
CA HIS A 44 2.96 16.37 -2.24
C HIS A 44 4.03 16.45 -3.34
N PRO A 45 3.69 16.23 -4.62
CA PRO A 45 4.65 16.33 -5.73
C PRO A 45 5.44 17.64 -5.73
N GLY A 46 4.78 18.76 -5.40
CA GLY A 46 5.42 20.07 -5.30
C GLY A 46 6.53 20.17 -4.24
N ASP A 47 6.45 19.37 -3.18
CA ASP A 47 7.46 19.38 -2.11
C ASP A 47 8.79 18.73 -2.55
N VAL A 48 8.78 17.97 -3.63
CA VAL A 48 9.92 17.19 -4.16
C VAL A 48 10.17 17.43 -5.65
N GLN A 49 9.65 18.51 -6.20
CA GLN A 49 9.85 18.86 -7.61
C GLN A 49 11.31 19.09 -8.00
N HIS A 50 12.16 19.46 -7.02
CA HIS A 50 13.59 19.68 -7.19
C HIS A 50 14.41 18.39 -7.17
N VAL A 51 13.78 17.25 -6.86
CA VAL A 51 14.45 15.95 -6.74
C VAL A 51 14.63 15.35 -8.13
N ALA A 52 15.87 15.11 -8.52
CA ALA A 52 16.20 14.36 -9.73
C ALA A 52 15.98 12.85 -9.46
N TRP A 53 14.81 12.36 -9.82
CA TRP A 53 14.49 10.94 -9.71
C TRP A 53 15.35 10.09 -10.64
N PRO A 54 15.67 8.82 -10.27
CA PRO A 54 16.44 7.94 -11.14
C PRO A 54 15.80 7.83 -12.53
N GLN A 55 16.64 7.79 -13.55
CA GLN A 55 16.20 7.76 -14.95
C GLN A 55 15.24 6.58 -15.20
N GLY A 56 14.13 6.85 -15.87
CA GLY A 56 13.09 5.87 -16.13
C GLY A 56 12.17 5.53 -14.95
N CYS A 57 12.33 6.20 -13.79
CA CYS A 57 11.56 5.95 -12.57
C CYS A 57 10.74 7.18 -12.15
N ALA A 58 9.93 7.75 -13.05
CA ALA A 58 9.05 8.85 -12.68
C ALA A 58 7.98 8.37 -11.66
N PRO A 59 7.83 9.08 -10.51
CA PRO A 59 6.84 8.70 -9.51
C PRO A 59 5.42 9.06 -9.92
N VAL A 60 4.50 8.16 -9.64
CA VAL A 60 3.06 8.45 -9.59
C VAL A 60 2.67 8.60 -8.12
N TRP A 61 2.08 9.74 -7.78
CA TRP A 61 1.73 10.10 -6.41
C TRP A 61 0.24 10.05 -6.17
N ASN A 62 -0.16 9.53 -5.02
CA ASN A 62 -1.49 9.76 -4.46
C ASN A 62 -1.30 10.36 -3.06
N SER A 63 -1.37 11.68 -2.99
CA SER A 63 -1.14 12.43 -1.75
C SER A 63 -2.45 12.65 -1.00
N ALA A 64 -2.36 12.66 0.34
CA ALA A 64 -3.50 13.08 1.16
C ALA A 64 -3.81 14.56 0.96
N GLN A 65 -5.07 14.95 1.11
CA GLN A 65 -5.46 16.36 1.14
C GLN A 65 -4.78 17.10 2.30
N LYS A 66 -4.66 16.43 3.44
CA LYS A 66 -3.93 16.95 4.60
C LYS A 66 -2.43 16.87 4.38
N LYS A 67 -1.74 18.00 4.37
CA LYS A 67 -0.28 18.07 4.20
C LYS A 67 0.47 17.30 5.31
N GLY A 68 1.54 16.60 4.90
CA GLY A 68 2.40 15.86 5.82
C GLY A 68 1.76 14.59 6.43
N TYR A 69 0.70 14.10 5.83
CA TYR A 69 -0.06 12.95 6.33
C TYR A 69 -0.22 11.89 5.24
N ALA A 70 -0.23 10.61 5.63
CA ALA A 70 -0.50 9.44 4.78
C ALA A 70 0.19 9.51 3.40
N GLY A 71 -0.53 9.21 2.34
CA GLY A 71 -0.04 9.26 0.96
C GLY A 71 0.71 8.00 0.53
N THR A 72 0.56 7.66 -0.74
CA THR A 72 1.26 6.55 -1.42
C THR A 72 1.95 7.04 -2.68
N ALA A 73 2.95 6.29 -3.15
CA ALA A 73 3.58 6.52 -4.44
C ALA A 73 3.99 5.20 -5.10
N MET A 74 4.01 5.18 -6.42
CA MET A 74 4.59 4.10 -7.21
C MET A 74 5.65 4.64 -8.17
N PHE A 75 6.72 3.88 -8.33
CA PHE A 75 7.78 4.14 -9.31
C PHE A 75 7.87 2.94 -10.24
N PHE A 76 7.93 3.20 -11.54
CA PHE A 76 7.91 2.16 -12.55
C PHE A 76 9.16 2.20 -13.42
N ARG A 77 9.90 1.08 -13.48
CA ARG A 77 10.85 0.79 -14.57
C ARG A 77 10.11 0.11 -15.73
N SER A 78 9.15 -0.75 -15.42
CA SER A 78 8.24 -1.37 -16.38
C SER A 78 6.93 -0.59 -16.42
N LYS A 79 6.70 0.14 -17.50
CA LYS A 79 5.54 1.04 -17.64
C LYS A 79 4.22 0.25 -17.62
N PRO A 80 3.26 0.59 -16.73
CA PRO A 80 1.91 0.03 -16.76
C PRO A 80 1.11 0.55 -17.95
N LEU A 81 0.00 -0.11 -18.26
CA LEU A 81 -0.97 0.33 -19.26
C LEU A 81 -1.76 1.56 -18.78
N ASP A 82 -2.15 1.54 -17.51
CA ASP A 82 -2.89 2.62 -16.86
C ASP A 82 -2.59 2.67 -15.36
N VAL A 83 -2.82 3.82 -14.73
CA VAL A 83 -2.70 4.01 -13.28
C VAL A 83 -3.89 4.80 -12.77
N THR A 84 -4.58 4.23 -11.78
CA THR A 84 -5.72 4.87 -11.10
C THR A 84 -5.45 5.08 -9.61
N HIS A 85 -6.17 6.02 -9.00
CA HIS A 85 -6.02 6.43 -7.61
C HIS A 85 -7.30 6.18 -6.82
N GLY A 86 -7.14 5.78 -5.54
CA GLY A 86 -8.26 5.59 -4.62
C GLY A 86 -9.08 4.33 -4.89
N LEU A 87 -10.19 4.23 -4.19
CA LEU A 87 -11.19 3.16 -4.28
C LEU A 87 -12.40 3.56 -5.13
N GLY A 88 -12.48 4.84 -5.53
CA GLY A 88 -13.67 5.45 -6.13
C GLY A 88 -14.76 5.74 -5.09
N VAL A 89 -14.39 5.94 -3.82
CA VAL A 89 -15.26 6.30 -2.71
C VAL A 89 -14.72 7.58 -2.06
N ALA A 90 -15.42 8.70 -2.22
CA ALA A 90 -14.93 10.01 -1.84
C ALA A 90 -14.41 10.09 -0.39
N ASP A 91 -15.13 9.49 0.56
CA ASP A 91 -14.78 9.50 1.99
C ASP A 91 -13.48 8.71 2.29
N HIS A 92 -13.11 7.76 1.42
CA HIS A 92 -11.91 6.95 1.57
C HIS A 92 -10.71 7.51 0.80
N ASP A 93 -10.95 8.32 -0.23
CA ASP A 93 -9.93 8.73 -1.18
C ASP A 93 -9.23 10.05 -0.80
N THR A 94 -9.65 10.70 0.30
CA THR A 94 -9.06 11.95 0.79
C THR A 94 -7.65 11.81 1.37
N GLU A 95 -7.27 10.59 1.76
CA GLU A 95 -6.00 10.33 2.46
C GLU A 95 -4.90 9.74 1.55
N GLY A 96 -5.15 9.59 0.24
CA GLY A 96 -4.14 9.14 -0.73
C GLY A 96 -3.59 7.74 -0.47
N ARG A 97 -4.45 6.77 -0.14
CA ARG A 97 -4.05 5.48 0.41
C ARG A 97 -3.90 4.35 -0.61
N VAL A 98 -4.40 4.52 -1.83
CA VAL A 98 -4.43 3.44 -2.83
C VAL A 98 -4.00 3.95 -4.18
N ILE A 99 -3.06 3.24 -4.81
CA ILE A 99 -2.74 3.38 -6.24
C ILE A 99 -2.87 2.01 -6.87
N THR A 100 -3.51 1.95 -8.04
CA THR A 100 -3.65 0.72 -8.82
C THR A 100 -2.99 0.91 -10.18
N ALA A 101 -2.08 0.01 -10.53
CA ALA A 101 -1.43 -0.06 -11.84
C ALA A 101 -1.97 -1.24 -12.64
N GLU A 102 -2.37 -0.99 -13.89
CA GLU A 102 -2.80 -2.02 -14.83
C GLU A 102 -1.62 -2.52 -15.66
N PHE A 103 -1.39 -3.83 -15.65
CA PHE A 103 -0.52 -4.51 -16.59
C PHE A 103 -1.35 -5.37 -17.57
N SER A 104 -0.71 -5.94 -18.59
CA SER A 104 -1.40 -6.74 -19.62
C SER A 104 -2.26 -7.85 -19.03
N ASP A 105 -1.71 -8.59 -18.06
CA ASP A 105 -2.31 -9.83 -17.56
C ASP A 105 -2.73 -9.78 -16.09
N TRP A 106 -2.49 -8.68 -15.38
CA TRP A 106 -2.71 -8.55 -13.95
C TRP A 106 -2.78 -7.10 -13.48
N TRP A 107 -3.24 -6.90 -12.24
CA TRP A 107 -3.26 -5.62 -11.54
C TRP A 107 -2.26 -5.61 -10.39
N LEU A 108 -1.59 -4.47 -10.16
CA LEU A 108 -0.85 -4.20 -8.95
C LEU A 108 -1.55 -3.10 -8.15
N VAL A 109 -1.88 -3.39 -6.91
CA VAL A 109 -2.47 -2.41 -5.99
C VAL A 109 -1.52 -2.16 -4.84
N THR A 110 -1.04 -0.93 -4.65
CA THR A 110 -0.40 -0.55 -3.39
C THR A 110 -1.42 0.07 -2.46
N VAL A 111 -1.35 -0.29 -1.19
CA VAL A 111 -2.27 0.19 -0.17
C VAL A 111 -1.53 0.63 1.09
N TYR A 112 -1.99 1.71 1.68
CA TYR A 112 -1.66 2.13 3.03
C TYR A 112 -2.95 2.12 3.85
N THR A 113 -3.24 0.99 4.48
CA THR A 113 -4.48 0.80 5.23
C THR A 113 -4.56 1.76 6.42
N PRO A 114 -5.72 2.36 6.72
CA PRO A 114 -5.87 3.23 7.88
C PRO A 114 -5.47 2.51 9.18
N ASN A 115 -4.67 3.14 10.01
CA ASN A 115 -4.39 2.68 11.35
C ASN A 115 -5.57 3.00 12.27
N SER A 116 -5.92 2.09 13.18
CA SER A 116 -7.02 2.30 14.15
C SER A 116 -6.71 3.33 15.23
N GLN A 117 -5.47 3.81 15.29
CA GLN A 117 -4.92 4.81 16.20
C GLN A 117 -4.89 4.36 17.67
N ARG A 118 -4.14 5.11 18.48
CA ARG A 118 -4.10 4.90 19.93
C ARG A 118 -5.49 5.12 20.52
N GLY A 119 -5.93 4.22 21.38
CA GLY A 119 -7.29 4.24 21.93
C GLY A 119 -8.38 3.74 20.97
N LEU A 120 -7.97 3.20 19.81
CA LEU A 120 -8.86 2.55 18.82
C LEU A 120 -9.95 3.47 18.27
N THR A 121 -9.69 4.78 18.24
CA THR A 121 -10.67 5.81 17.84
C THR A 121 -11.12 5.69 16.38
N ARG A 122 -10.33 4.97 15.54
CA ARG A 122 -10.67 4.71 14.14
C ARG A 122 -10.95 3.23 13.85
N LEU A 123 -11.09 2.38 14.87
CA LEU A 123 -11.30 0.94 14.68
C LEU A 123 -12.59 0.67 13.88
N ASP A 124 -13.70 1.28 14.27
CA ASP A 124 -14.99 1.12 13.57
C ASP A 124 -14.91 1.57 12.11
N TYR A 125 -14.28 2.72 11.85
CA TYR A 125 -14.05 3.18 10.48
C TYR A 125 -13.23 2.15 9.69
N ARG A 126 -12.15 1.63 10.29
CA ARG A 126 -11.29 0.64 9.67
C ARG A 126 -12.05 -0.62 9.29
N VAL A 127 -12.66 -1.30 10.25
CA VAL A 127 -13.22 -2.63 10.06
C VAL A 127 -14.62 -2.65 9.44
N LYS A 128 -15.42 -1.57 9.66
CA LYS A 128 -16.81 -1.52 9.17
C LYS A 128 -16.99 -0.74 7.86
N ALA A 129 -16.05 0.14 7.52
CA ALA A 129 -16.15 0.97 6.32
C ALA A 129 -14.99 0.72 5.34
N TRP A 130 -13.74 0.95 5.76
CA TRP A 130 -12.57 0.86 4.89
C TRP A 130 -12.32 -0.57 4.37
N ASP A 131 -12.15 -1.54 5.26
CA ASP A 131 -11.78 -2.91 4.86
C ASP A 131 -12.83 -3.55 3.94
N PRO A 132 -14.16 -3.42 4.20
CA PRO A 132 -15.18 -3.87 3.25
C PRO A 132 -15.13 -3.17 1.89
N ALA A 133 -14.87 -1.85 1.86
CA ALA A 133 -14.75 -1.09 0.63
C ALA A 133 -13.52 -1.53 -0.18
N PHE A 134 -12.38 -1.73 0.49
CA PHE A 134 -11.16 -2.22 -0.14
C PHE A 134 -11.34 -3.64 -0.70
N LEU A 135 -11.94 -4.55 0.05
CA LEU A 135 -12.25 -5.90 -0.44
C LEU A 135 -13.17 -5.86 -1.68
N LYS A 136 -14.23 -5.05 -1.63
CA LYS A 136 -15.14 -4.85 -2.77
C LYS A 136 -14.40 -4.33 -4.00
N TYR A 137 -13.46 -3.41 -3.80
CA TYR A 137 -12.61 -2.87 -4.85
C TYR A 137 -11.73 -3.96 -5.47
N LEU A 138 -10.99 -4.73 -4.66
CA LEU A 138 -10.15 -5.83 -5.14
C LEU A 138 -10.98 -6.86 -5.92
N LYS A 139 -12.16 -7.24 -5.42
CA LYS A 139 -13.08 -8.17 -6.10
C LYS A 139 -13.60 -7.62 -7.44
N LYS A 140 -13.78 -6.31 -7.58
CA LYS A 140 -14.13 -5.68 -8.86
C LYS A 140 -13.01 -5.81 -9.89
N LEU A 141 -11.76 -5.60 -9.48
CA LEU A 141 -10.58 -5.76 -10.34
C LEU A 141 -10.39 -7.24 -10.75
N GLU A 142 -10.49 -8.14 -9.77
CA GLU A 142 -10.30 -9.59 -9.95
C GLU A 142 -11.24 -10.22 -10.98
N LYS A 143 -12.42 -9.63 -11.20
CA LYS A 143 -13.33 -10.06 -12.27
C LYS A 143 -12.74 -9.92 -13.68
N LYS A 144 -11.74 -9.08 -13.85
CA LYS A 144 -11.11 -8.80 -15.15
C LYS A 144 -9.75 -9.50 -15.31
N LYS A 145 -8.90 -9.39 -14.29
CA LYS A 145 -7.52 -9.91 -14.27
C LYS A 145 -7.12 -10.27 -12.84
N PRO A 146 -6.16 -11.18 -12.64
CA PRO A 146 -5.55 -11.42 -11.32
C PRO A 146 -5.05 -10.13 -10.67
N VAL A 147 -5.18 -10.04 -9.35
CA VAL A 147 -4.76 -8.89 -8.55
C VAL A 147 -3.64 -9.29 -7.61
N VAL A 148 -2.54 -8.57 -7.65
CA VAL A 148 -1.51 -8.57 -6.60
C VAL A 148 -1.68 -7.28 -5.82
N PHE A 149 -1.84 -7.37 -4.51
CA PHE A 149 -1.80 -6.17 -3.67
C PHE A 149 -0.66 -6.27 -2.65
N CYS A 150 -0.05 -5.14 -2.36
CA CYS A 150 1.03 -5.00 -1.39
C CYS A 150 0.93 -3.66 -0.67
N GLY A 151 1.60 -3.53 0.45
CA GLY A 151 1.64 -2.26 1.16
C GLY A 151 1.75 -2.44 2.66
N ASP A 152 1.43 -1.36 3.39
CA ASP A 152 1.30 -1.40 4.83
C ASP A 152 -0.16 -1.67 5.20
N LEU A 153 -0.43 -2.87 5.66
CA LEU A 153 -1.78 -3.32 5.99
C LEU A 153 -2.21 -2.92 7.39
N ASN A 154 -1.30 -2.35 8.19
CA ASN A 154 -1.55 -1.94 9.57
C ASN A 154 -2.25 -3.03 10.41
N VAL A 155 -1.84 -4.28 10.21
CA VAL A 155 -2.31 -5.44 10.97
C VAL A 155 -1.23 -6.51 11.04
N ALA A 156 -0.99 -7.01 12.23
CA ALA A 156 -0.32 -8.28 12.47
C ALA A 156 -1.41 -9.36 12.51
N HIS A 157 -1.40 -10.29 11.56
CA HIS A 157 -2.48 -11.25 11.39
C HIS A 157 -2.49 -12.30 12.50
N THR A 158 -1.31 -12.82 12.82
CA THR A 158 -1.12 -13.87 13.81
C THR A 158 -0.12 -13.46 14.88
N GLU A 159 0.00 -14.27 15.93
CA GLU A 159 0.93 -13.96 17.02
C GLU A 159 2.41 -13.98 16.61
N ILE A 160 2.76 -14.70 15.53
CA ILE A 160 4.12 -14.73 15.00
C ILE A 160 4.52 -13.45 14.30
N ASP A 161 3.54 -12.65 13.87
CA ASP A 161 3.79 -11.43 13.08
C ASP A 161 4.21 -10.24 13.95
N LEU A 162 4.29 -10.44 15.28
CA LEU A 162 4.59 -9.32 16.16
C LEU A 162 5.29 -9.75 17.45
N THR A 163 6.15 -8.87 17.96
CA THR A 163 6.82 -9.06 19.27
C THR A 163 5.84 -8.81 20.42
N ASN A 164 5.83 -9.67 21.43
CA ASN A 164 4.99 -9.57 22.61
C ASN A 164 3.47 -9.52 22.31
N PRO A 165 2.89 -10.53 21.62
CA PRO A 165 1.49 -10.53 21.20
C PRO A 165 0.51 -10.40 22.38
N ARG A 166 0.80 -11.00 23.54
CA ARG A 166 -0.08 -10.95 24.71
C ARG A 166 -0.35 -9.54 25.21
N THR A 167 0.68 -8.68 25.23
CA THR A 167 0.56 -7.28 25.71
C THR A 167 -0.03 -6.34 24.65
N ASN A 168 -0.05 -6.77 23.38
CA ASN A 168 -0.53 -5.97 22.26
C ASN A 168 -1.95 -6.30 21.80
N ARG A 169 -2.61 -7.28 22.43
CA ARG A 169 -3.88 -7.85 21.95
C ARG A 169 -5.02 -6.83 21.75
N ARG A 170 -4.97 -5.68 22.39
CA ARG A 170 -5.95 -4.58 22.22
C ARG A 170 -5.32 -3.28 21.75
N ASN A 171 -4.17 -3.36 21.15
CA ASN A 171 -3.54 -2.22 20.50
C ASN A 171 -3.91 -2.17 19.01
N ALA A 172 -3.88 -0.97 18.43
CA ALA A 172 -4.08 -0.78 17.00
C ALA A 172 -3.11 -1.66 16.19
N GLY A 173 -3.64 -2.35 15.19
CA GLY A 173 -2.92 -3.31 14.37
C GLY A 173 -2.88 -4.74 14.93
N PHE A 174 -3.46 -4.99 16.13
CA PHE A 174 -3.55 -6.34 16.71
C PHE A 174 -4.81 -6.56 17.54
N THR A 175 -5.90 -5.89 17.20
CA THR A 175 -7.22 -6.19 17.76
C THR A 175 -7.79 -7.45 17.09
N ASP A 176 -8.70 -8.14 17.78
CA ASP A 176 -9.34 -9.33 17.21
C ASP A 176 -10.18 -8.93 15.98
N GLU A 177 -10.80 -7.76 15.99
CA GLU A 177 -11.60 -7.21 14.89
C GLU A 177 -10.75 -6.93 13.62
N GLU A 178 -9.57 -6.33 13.77
CA GLU A 178 -8.66 -6.09 12.64
C GLU A 178 -8.14 -7.40 12.04
N ARG A 179 -7.79 -8.35 12.89
CA ARG A 179 -7.28 -9.68 12.49
C ARG A 179 -8.36 -10.51 11.79
N GLU A 180 -9.59 -10.49 12.30
CA GLU A 180 -10.73 -11.15 11.67
C GLU A 180 -11.06 -10.52 10.32
N SER A 181 -11.09 -9.19 10.23
CA SER A 181 -11.26 -8.45 8.99
C SER A 181 -10.22 -8.84 7.96
N PHE A 182 -8.95 -8.92 8.36
CA PHE A 182 -7.87 -9.34 7.47
C PHE A 182 -7.98 -10.82 7.06
N THR A 183 -8.36 -11.72 7.97
CA THR A 183 -8.66 -13.13 7.65
C THR A 183 -9.74 -13.22 6.58
N HIS A 184 -10.80 -12.41 6.71
CA HIS A 184 -11.87 -12.35 5.73
C HIS A 184 -11.38 -11.84 4.36
N GLN A 185 -10.49 -10.86 4.38
CA GLN A 185 -9.91 -10.27 3.18
C GLN A 185 -9.03 -11.26 2.41
N ILE A 186 -8.08 -11.93 3.07
CA ILE A 186 -7.19 -12.91 2.44
C ILE A 186 -7.90 -14.24 2.12
N GLY A 187 -8.89 -14.65 2.91
CA GLY A 187 -9.68 -15.84 2.64
C GLY A 187 -10.62 -15.72 1.45
N ARG A 188 -10.89 -14.49 1.00
CA ARG A 188 -11.72 -14.17 -0.16
C ARG A 188 -10.90 -13.70 -1.37
N ALA A 189 -9.63 -13.38 -1.19
CA ALA A 189 -8.71 -13.13 -2.29
C ALA A 189 -8.32 -14.46 -2.94
N SER A 190 -8.31 -14.52 -4.27
CA SER A 190 -7.93 -15.75 -5.00
C SER A 190 -6.42 -16.01 -4.98
N CYS A 191 -5.64 -15.10 -4.44
CA CYS A 191 -4.19 -15.24 -4.34
C CYS A 191 -3.81 -15.65 -2.92
N ARG A 192 -3.41 -16.93 -2.76
CA ARG A 192 -2.73 -17.41 -1.57
C ARG A 192 -1.24 -17.36 -1.83
N GLU A 193 -0.56 -16.32 -1.37
CA GLU A 193 0.87 -16.45 -1.16
C GLU A 193 1.11 -17.16 0.18
N ARG A 194 1.80 -18.29 0.13
CA ARG A 194 2.39 -18.88 1.32
C ARG A 194 3.75 -18.23 1.49
N VAL A 195 3.91 -17.46 2.54
CA VAL A 195 5.22 -17.04 3.04
C VAL A 195 5.95 -18.24 3.59
#